data_bb1b7bac20723acc0f6d6bbfcf89512b
#
_entry.id   bb1b7bac20723acc0f6d6bbfcf89512b
#
_cell.length_a   1.000
_cell.length_b   1.000
_cell.length_c   1.000
_cell.angle_alpha   90.00
_cell.angle_beta   90.00
_cell.angle_gamma   90.00
#
_symmetry.space_group_name_H-M   'P 1'
#
loop_
_entity.id
_entity.type
_entity.pdbx_description
1 polymer ?
#
loop_
_entity_poly.entity_id
_entity_poly.type
_entity_poly.pdbx_seq_one_letter_code
_entity_poly.pdbx_strand_id
1 'polypeptide(L)'
;MSERAFYVTTPIYYVSGHPHIGHAYTTIAADVMSRVARCTRAEAHFLTGTDEHGQKIAENARNAGLEPQAFVDSLIPRWKALLDAYEISNDDFIRTTEPRHERAVQRAFEVLRERGDIYPGKYEGWYCTNDETFWPQAKLLDGRCPNPECRREVKWLSEDDWFFRLSAYNERLLRHFREHPQWVRPQRVYNEMVAILESGLEDISITRATLSWGIPVPGGEGVIYVWFDALLNYITAIGWGSDDAERRALFERLWPADVHLIGKEIARFHTIIWPAVLWGLGLDGPRGVIANGWITFNEEKMSKSKGNVVDPFEVAERFTPDAVRYFLLREAGFGQDFNFSEDAVLRRYHADLGNDLGNLLNRTLTMVEKYCGGSVPAPVDAAGLPVAALATRVAEAVPACGFRDALEEIWQLVTALNKLIDESKPWELRKRGETAALNACMYRLCEGLRWLAVLLHPFMPVKTAEMWRQLGLDGSPSQPWDAALRWGGLAEGTHVRKGEPLFPRLETALEGA
;
A
#
# COMPACT_ATOMS: atom_id res chain seq x y z
N MET A 1 -20.03 -9.27 -10.19
CA MET A 1 -19.03 -8.21 -9.86
C MET A 1 -19.76 -7.09 -9.11
N SER A 2 -19.14 -6.48 -8.10
CA SER A 2 -19.71 -5.28 -7.44
C SER A 2 -19.70 -4.13 -8.44
N GLU A 3 -20.85 -3.48 -8.65
CA GLU A 3 -20.97 -2.30 -9.54
C GLU A 3 -20.29 -1.05 -8.95
N ARG A 4 -19.98 -1.05 -7.64
CA ARG A 4 -19.36 0.08 -6.96
C ARG A 4 -17.83 0.11 -7.18
N ALA A 5 -17.31 1.29 -7.46
CA ALA A 5 -15.88 1.56 -7.53
C ALA A 5 -15.17 1.17 -6.21
N PHE A 6 -13.94 0.69 -6.32
CA PHE A 6 -13.06 0.38 -5.19
C PHE A 6 -12.12 1.56 -4.93
N TYR A 7 -12.15 2.10 -3.73
CA TYR A 7 -11.28 3.20 -3.36
C TYR A 7 -10.33 2.79 -2.23
N VAL A 8 -9.03 2.79 -2.53
CA VAL A 8 -7.95 2.47 -1.60
C VAL A 8 -6.98 3.63 -1.47
N THR A 9 -6.47 3.87 -0.26
CA THR A 9 -5.52 4.93 0.01
C THR A 9 -4.34 4.45 0.85
N THR A 10 -3.19 5.08 0.68
CA THR A 10 -2.11 5.08 1.68
C THR A 10 -2.24 6.31 2.59
N PRO A 11 -1.48 6.41 3.70
CA PRO A 11 -1.24 7.71 4.31
C PRO A 11 -0.54 8.62 3.30
N ILE A 12 -0.77 9.91 3.37
CA ILE A 12 0.12 10.86 2.71
C ILE A 12 1.42 10.98 3.53
N TYR A 13 2.55 11.01 2.85
CA TYR A 13 3.85 10.88 3.49
C TYR A 13 4.41 12.23 3.94
N TYR A 14 4.79 12.33 5.21
CA TYR A 14 5.38 13.53 5.76
C TYR A 14 6.79 13.77 5.21
N VAL A 15 6.94 14.83 4.40
CA VAL A 15 8.16 15.11 3.61
C VAL A 15 9.30 15.72 4.44
N SER A 16 9.55 15.17 5.61
CA SER A 16 10.68 15.55 6.45
C SER A 16 12.04 14.96 6.02
N GLY A 17 12.06 14.23 4.90
CA GLY A 17 13.25 13.58 4.32
C GLY A 17 12.90 12.59 3.22
N HIS A 18 13.88 11.77 2.81
CA HIS A 18 13.73 10.79 1.74
C HIS A 18 12.84 9.61 2.12
N PRO A 19 12.18 8.95 1.13
CA PRO A 19 11.42 7.74 1.37
C PRO A 19 12.31 6.58 1.84
N HIS A 20 11.73 5.61 2.55
CA HIS A 20 12.38 4.38 3.00
C HIS A 20 11.50 3.17 2.68
N ILE A 21 12.04 1.96 2.88
CA ILE A 21 11.36 0.70 2.52
C ILE A 21 9.97 0.54 3.18
N GLY A 22 9.72 1.14 4.36
CA GLY A 22 8.41 1.14 5.00
C GLY A 22 7.34 1.89 4.20
N HIS A 23 7.71 3.01 3.54
CA HIS A 23 6.82 3.71 2.63
C HIS A 23 6.52 2.85 1.38
N ALA A 24 7.56 2.24 0.80
CA ALA A 24 7.39 1.32 -0.32
C ALA A 24 6.45 0.17 0.03
N TYR A 25 6.55 -0.41 1.22
CA TYR A 25 5.70 -1.52 1.67
C TYR A 25 4.21 -1.19 1.64
N THR A 26 3.82 -0.07 2.29
CA THR A 26 2.42 0.36 2.33
C THR A 26 1.92 0.72 0.93
N THR A 27 2.75 1.41 0.13
CA THR A 27 2.40 1.81 -1.24
C THR A 27 2.22 0.60 -2.16
N ILE A 28 3.12 -0.38 -2.09
CA ILE A 28 3.04 -1.63 -2.87
C ILE A 28 1.78 -2.42 -2.48
N ALA A 29 1.44 -2.49 -1.19
CA ALA A 29 0.23 -3.17 -0.74
C ALA A 29 -1.05 -2.53 -1.32
N ALA A 30 -1.14 -1.19 -1.30
CA ALA A 30 -2.25 -0.45 -1.90
C ALA A 30 -2.30 -0.64 -3.43
N ASP A 31 -1.15 -0.64 -4.10
CA ASP A 31 -1.06 -0.88 -5.53
C ASP A 31 -1.56 -2.27 -5.92
N VAL A 32 -1.16 -3.31 -5.18
CA VAL A 32 -1.65 -4.68 -5.44
C VAL A 32 -3.16 -4.76 -5.24
N MET A 33 -3.72 -4.15 -4.19
CA MET A 33 -5.17 -4.09 -3.99
C MET A 33 -5.88 -3.41 -5.16
N SER A 34 -5.36 -2.26 -5.60
CA SER A 34 -5.91 -1.51 -6.72
C SER A 34 -5.86 -2.31 -8.04
N ARG A 35 -4.72 -2.95 -8.34
CA ARG A 35 -4.55 -3.78 -9.54
C ARG A 35 -5.50 -4.99 -9.54
N VAL A 36 -5.64 -5.69 -8.41
CA VAL A 36 -6.62 -6.79 -8.30
C VAL A 36 -8.05 -6.25 -8.46
N ALA A 37 -8.37 -5.12 -7.85
CA ALA A 37 -9.68 -4.51 -7.99
C ALA A 37 -9.98 -4.13 -9.46
N ARG A 38 -9.02 -3.58 -10.21
CA ARG A 38 -9.17 -3.30 -11.66
C ARG A 38 -9.40 -4.54 -12.50
N CYS A 39 -8.87 -5.69 -12.07
CA CYS A 39 -9.09 -6.95 -12.76
C CYS A 39 -10.41 -7.64 -12.39
N THR A 40 -11.00 -7.32 -11.23
CA THR A 40 -12.17 -8.03 -10.65
C THR A 40 -13.43 -7.18 -10.50
N ARG A 41 -13.32 -5.86 -10.65
CA ARG A 41 -14.42 -4.88 -10.51
C ARG A 41 -14.48 -3.97 -11.73
N ALA A 42 -15.53 -3.16 -11.81
CA ALA A 42 -15.71 -2.21 -12.91
C ALA A 42 -14.74 -1.02 -12.84
N GLU A 43 -14.42 -0.56 -11.62
CA GLU A 43 -13.58 0.63 -11.40
C GLU A 43 -12.78 0.49 -10.09
N ALA A 44 -11.54 0.98 -10.08
CA ALA A 44 -10.75 1.14 -8.87
C ALA A 44 -10.00 2.47 -8.89
N HIS A 45 -9.84 3.09 -7.74
CA HIS A 45 -9.11 4.34 -7.55
C HIS A 45 -8.12 4.21 -6.41
N PHE A 46 -6.88 4.58 -6.65
CA PHE A 46 -5.79 4.53 -5.69
C PHE A 46 -5.21 5.92 -5.46
N LEU A 47 -5.33 6.41 -4.22
CA LEU A 47 -4.78 7.69 -3.77
C LEU A 47 -3.55 7.48 -2.90
N THR A 48 -2.51 8.24 -3.19
CA THR A 48 -1.35 8.48 -2.31
C THR A 48 -0.97 9.96 -2.38
N GLY A 49 0.05 10.40 -1.66
CA GLY A 49 0.47 11.80 -1.69
C GLY A 49 1.47 12.17 -0.61
N THR A 50 1.62 13.49 -0.40
CA THR A 50 2.55 14.07 0.55
C THR A 50 1.87 15.05 1.50
N ASP A 51 2.23 14.96 2.79
CA ASP A 51 1.93 15.90 3.84
C ASP A 51 3.08 16.89 3.97
N GLU A 52 2.82 18.18 3.69
CA GLU A 52 3.83 19.18 3.42
C GLU A 52 3.81 20.35 4.40
N HIS A 53 2.88 20.37 5.35
CA HIS A 53 2.74 21.43 6.33
C HIS A 53 3.38 21.09 7.69
N GLY A 54 3.36 22.05 8.61
CA GLY A 54 3.76 21.88 10.00
C GLY A 54 5.13 22.46 10.36
N GLN A 55 5.36 22.55 11.67
CA GLN A 55 6.52 23.21 12.24
C GLN A 55 7.85 22.56 11.82
N LYS A 56 7.90 21.23 11.79
CA LYS A 56 9.12 20.48 11.43
C LYS A 56 9.57 20.73 9.99
N ILE A 57 8.62 20.87 9.07
CA ILE A 57 8.92 21.25 7.67
C ILE A 57 9.47 22.67 7.63
N ALA A 58 8.85 23.63 8.32
CA ALA A 58 9.33 25.01 8.39
C ALA A 58 10.74 25.10 9.00
N GLU A 59 11.04 24.31 10.04
CA GLU A 59 12.38 24.22 10.64
C GLU A 59 13.40 23.62 9.67
N ASN A 60 13.06 22.52 8.98
CA ASN A 60 13.94 21.89 7.99
C ASN A 60 14.23 22.83 6.81
N ALA A 61 13.21 23.54 6.32
CA ALA A 61 13.37 24.56 5.27
C ALA A 61 14.33 25.66 5.69
N ARG A 62 14.15 26.20 6.90
CA ARG A 62 15.04 27.22 7.47
C ARG A 62 16.48 26.72 7.59
N ASN A 63 16.66 25.48 8.06
CA ASN A 63 17.99 24.86 8.17
C ASN A 63 18.66 24.65 6.80
N ALA A 64 17.84 24.44 5.75
CA ALA A 64 18.29 24.35 4.36
C ALA A 64 18.49 25.72 3.68
N GLY A 65 18.12 26.83 4.34
CA GLY A 65 18.15 28.18 3.77
C GLY A 65 17.11 28.41 2.67
N LEU A 66 15.99 27.72 2.73
CA LEU A 66 14.92 27.78 1.74
C LEU A 66 13.61 28.26 2.37
N GLU A 67 12.73 28.85 1.54
CA GLU A 67 11.32 29.01 1.89
C GLU A 67 10.63 27.63 1.96
N PRO A 68 9.65 27.44 2.87
CA PRO A 68 9.01 26.13 3.07
C PRO A 68 8.45 25.51 1.79
N GLN A 69 7.77 26.28 0.92
CA GLN A 69 7.27 25.77 -0.36
C GLN A 69 8.40 25.28 -1.26
N ALA A 70 9.47 26.04 -1.40
CA ALA A 70 10.62 25.64 -2.21
C ALA A 70 11.32 24.39 -1.66
N PHE A 71 11.34 24.26 -0.32
CA PHE A 71 11.91 23.09 0.35
C PHE A 71 11.08 21.84 0.01
N VAL A 72 9.76 21.85 0.21
CA VAL A 72 8.92 20.68 -0.10
C VAL A 72 8.95 20.37 -1.60
N ASP A 73 8.89 21.37 -2.48
CA ASP A 73 8.99 21.19 -3.93
C ASP A 73 10.29 20.46 -4.34
N SER A 74 11.39 20.72 -3.64
CA SER A 74 12.67 20.05 -3.90
C SER A 74 12.65 18.55 -3.57
N LEU A 75 11.76 18.10 -2.68
CA LEU A 75 11.67 16.70 -2.23
C LEU A 75 10.70 15.86 -3.08
N ILE A 76 9.69 16.48 -3.69
CA ILE A 76 8.66 15.77 -4.46
C ILE A 76 9.21 14.87 -5.58
N PRO A 77 10.23 15.28 -6.37
CA PRO A 77 10.78 14.39 -7.40
C PRO A 77 11.25 13.03 -6.86
N ARG A 78 11.85 12.98 -5.67
CA ARG A 78 12.31 11.74 -5.04
C ARG A 78 11.14 10.85 -4.60
N TRP A 79 10.05 11.44 -4.11
CA TRP A 79 8.83 10.71 -3.75
C TRP A 79 8.13 10.13 -4.98
N LYS A 80 8.04 10.89 -6.06
CA LYS A 80 7.48 10.38 -7.34
C LYS A 80 8.37 9.30 -7.94
N ALA A 81 9.69 9.46 -7.90
CA ALA A 81 10.64 8.44 -8.35
C ALA A 81 10.47 7.10 -7.59
N LEU A 82 10.03 7.11 -6.31
CA LEU A 82 9.68 5.88 -5.60
C LEU A 82 8.52 5.15 -6.27
N LEU A 83 7.49 5.90 -6.68
CA LEU A 83 6.32 5.33 -7.35
C LEU A 83 6.72 4.71 -8.70
N ASP A 84 7.50 5.45 -9.48
CA ASP A 84 8.02 4.99 -10.77
C ASP A 84 8.90 3.75 -10.63
N ALA A 85 9.83 3.75 -9.66
CA ALA A 85 10.77 2.66 -9.43
C ALA A 85 10.07 1.33 -9.08
N TYR A 86 8.92 1.39 -8.45
CA TYR A 86 8.13 0.21 -8.07
C TYR A 86 6.89 -0.02 -8.93
N GLU A 87 6.76 0.65 -10.08
CA GLU A 87 5.61 0.52 -11.00
C GLU A 87 4.26 0.74 -10.29
N ILE A 88 4.19 1.73 -9.41
CA ILE A 88 2.97 2.05 -8.66
C ILE A 88 1.95 2.71 -9.60
N SER A 89 0.73 2.20 -9.59
CA SER A 89 -0.35 2.59 -10.51
C SER A 89 -1.41 3.47 -9.84
N ASN A 90 -0.98 4.44 -9.00
CA ASN A 90 -1.88 5.39 -8.37
C ASN A 90 -2.59 6.29 -9.39
N ASP A 91 -3.84 6.61 -9.11
CA ASP A 91 -4.67 7.47 -9.97
C ASP A 91 -4.49 8.95 -9.62
N ASP A 92 -4.20 9.26 -8.36
CA ASP A 92 -3.92 10.63 -7.91
C ASP A 92 -2.75 10.65 -6.91
N PHE A 93 -2.02 11.76 -6.91
CA PHE A 93 -0.95 12.07 -5.97
C PHE A 93 -1.25 13.45 -5.38
N ILE A 94 -1.92 13.48 -4.23
CA ILE A 94 -2.30 14.74 -3.57
C ILE A 94 -1.12 15.33 -2.81
N ARG A 95 -0.99 16.65 -2.88
CA ARG A 95 -0.09 17.44 -2.02
C ARG A 95 -0.95 18.33 -1.13
N THR A 96 -0.66 18.43 0.15
CA THR A 96 -1.45 19.29 1.05
C THR A 96 -1.29 20.78 0.73
N THR A 97 -0.24 21.17 -0.02
CA THR A 97 -0.02 22.51 -0.55
C THR A 97 -0.79 22.79 -1.86
N GLU A 98 -1.58 21.86 -2.38
CA GLU A 98 -2.39 22.13 -3.56
C GLU A 98 -3.61 22.99 -3.24
N PRO A 99 -3.93 24.01 -4.06
CA PRO A 99 -5.08 24.88 -3.82
C PRO A 99 -6.43 24.16 -3.73
N ARG A 100 -6.56 22.97 -4.38
CA ARG A 100 -7.78 22.16 -4.26
C ARG A 100 -7.96 21.58 -2.86
N HIS A 101 -6.84 21.24 -2.21
CA HIS A 101 -6.84 20.70 -0.84
C HIS A 101 -7.05 21.84 0.16
N GLU A 102 -6.25 22.91 0.09
CA GLU A 102 -6.32 24.03 1.03
C GLU A 102 -7.73 24.62 1.14
N ARG A 103 -8.36 24.94 -0.01
CA ARG A 103 -9.75 25.47 -0.03
C ARG A 103 -10.76 24.50 0.61
N ALA A 104 -10.63 23.21 0.32
CA ALA A 104 -11.55 22.23 0.86
C ALA A 104 -11.35 22.03 2.38
N VAL A 105 -10.10 22.08 2.88
CA VAL A 105 -9.81 22.05 4.32
C VAL A 105 -10.40 23.28 5.02
N GLN A 106 -10.23 24.48 4.47
CA GLN A 106 -10.84 25.69 5.00
C GLN A 106 -12.38 25.58 5.05
N ARG A 107 -12.99 25.04 3.99
CA ARG A 107 -14.43 24.77 3.95
C ARG A 107 -14.86 23.76 5.03
N ALA A 108 -14.07 22.70 5.26
CA ALA A 108 -14.36 21.73 6.33
C ALA A 108 -14.33 22.38 7.70
N PHE A 109 -13.34 23.23 7.95
CA PHE A 109 -13.26 24.03 9.17
C PHE A 109 -14.50 24.90 9.38
N GLU A 110 -14.95 25.62 8.35
CA GLU A 110 -16.15 26.48 8.42
C GLU A 110 -17.42 25.69 8.70
N VAL A 111 -17.63 24.56 8.00
CA VAL A 111 -18.79 23.69 8.21
C VAL A 111 -18.85 23.16 9.64
N LEU A 112 -17.73 22.69 10.18
CA LEU A 112 -17.66 22.17 11.55
C LEU A 112 -17.84 23.28 12.58
N ARG A 113 -17.34 24.48 12.33
CA ARG A 113 -17.57 25.65 13.19
C ARG A 113 -19.04 26.07 13.19
N GLU A 114 -19.70 26.12 12.06
CA GLU A 114 -21.13 26.44 11.94
C GLU A 114 -22.02 25.42 12.67
N ARG A 115 -21.60 24.14 12.69
CA ARG A 115 -22.29 23.07 13.40
C ARG A 115 -22.00 23.02 14.91
N GLY A 116 -21.03 23.82 15.37
CA GLY A 116 -20.63 23.86 16.78
C GLY A 116 -19.68 22.73 17.21
N ASP A 117 -19.15 21.97 16.25
CA ASP A 117 -18.12 20.96 16.50
C ASP A 117 -16.73 21.58 16.69
N ILE A 118 -16.53 22.80 16.18
CA ILE A 118 -15.34 23.62 16.41
C ILE A 118 -15.72 24.85 17.23
N TYR A 119 -14.95 25.12 18.27
CA TYR A 119 -15.17 26.25 19.16
C TYR A 119 -13.85 26.90 19.60
N PRO A 120 -13.83 28.24 19.91
CA PRO A 120 -12.64 28.90 20.41
C PRO A 120 -12.37 28.49 21.87
N GLY A 121 -11.11 28.33 22.20
CA GLY A 121 -10.66 28.00 23.54
C GLY A 121 -9.21 28.40 23.75
N LYS A 122 -8.73 28.25 25.00
CA LYS A 122 -7.34 28.50 25.34
C LYS A 122 -6.65 27.18 25.63
N TYR A 123 -5.57 26.92 24.94
CA TYR A 123 -4.74 25.77 25.22
C TYR A 123 -3.52 26.16 26.03
N GLU A 124 -3.33 25.46 27.13
CA GLU A 124 -2.16 25.63 27.99
C GLU A 124 -1.57 24.23 28.26
N GLY A 125 -0.32 24.02 27.89
CA GLY A 125 0.29 22.72 28.11
C GLY A 125 1.73 22.60 27.64
N TRP A 126 2.31 21.43 27.91
CA TRP A 126 3.65 21.08 27.49
C TRP A 126 3.65 20.59 26.05
N TYR A 127 4.24 21.35 25.14
CA TYR A 127 4.28 21.05 23.71
C TYR A 127 5.61 20.43 23.29
N CYS A 128 5.55 19.32 22.59
CA CYS A 128 6.70 18.71 21.91
C CYS A 128 6.74 19.13 20.45
N THR A 129 7.71 19.96 20.08
CA THR A 129 7.89 20.44 18.71
C THR A 129 8.18 19.31 17.72
N ASN A 130 8.85 18.22 18.15
CA ASN A 130 9.19 17.12 17.25
C ASN A 130 8.01 16.20 16.93
N ASP A 131 7.10 15.99 17.89
CA ASP A 131 5.89 15.19 17.71
C ASP A 131 4.69 16.04 17.35
N GLU A 132 4.87 17.38 17.33
CA GLU A 132 3.81 18.36 17.10
C GLU A 132 2.56 18.10 17.96
N THR A 133 2.82 17.69 19.23
CA THR A 133 1.77 17.21 20.15
C THR A 133 1.94 17.83 21.52
N PHE A 134 0.81 18.19 22.13
CA PHE A 134 0.75 18.57 23.53
C PHE A 134 0.66 17.36 24.44
N TRP A 135 1.32 17.46 25.58
CA TRP A 135 1.33 16.42 26.61
C TRP A 135 0.90 16.96 27.97
N PRO A 136 -0.03 16.27 28.66
CA PRO A 136 -0.31 16.56 30.08
C PRO A 136 0.96 16.39 30.91
N GLN A 137 1.17 17.26 31.89
CA GLN A 137 2.34 17.20 32.78
C GLN A 137 2.53 15.81 33.42
N ALA A 138 1.45 15.15 33.78
CA ALA A 138 1.48 13.81 34.40
C ALA A 138 2.01 12.70 33.45
N LYS A 139 2.03 12.94 32.15
CA LYS A 139 2.57 12.00 31.15
C LYS A 139 4.00 12.26 30.77
N LEU A 140 4.58 13.39 31.18
CA LEU A 140 5.97 13.70 30.88
C LEU A 140 6.90 12.74 31.63
N LEU A 141 7.98 12.35 30.99
CA LEU A 141 9.03 11.52 31.58
C LEU A 141 10.27 12.40 31.79
N ASP A 142 10.54 12.72 33.06
CA ASP A 142 11.62 13.64 33.47
C ASP A 142 11.57 15.00 32.75
N GLY A 143 10.34 15.56 32.58
CA GLY A 143 10.11 16.82 31.91
C GLY A 143 10.27 16.76 30.36
N ARG A 144 10.31 15.55 29.79
CA ARG A 144 10.49 15.31 28.35
C ARG A 144 9.28 14.61 27.74
N CYS A 145 9.22 14.65 26.41
CA CYS A 145 8.19 13.97 25.62
C CYS A 145 8.12 12.47 25.99
N PRO A 146 6.93 11.95 26.32
CA PRO A 146 6.76 10.56 26.72
C PRO A 146 6.91 9.59 25.55
N ASN A 147 6.84 10.06 24.31
CA ASN A 147 7.05 9.24 23.13
C ASN A 147 8.47 8.62 23.15
N PRO A 148 8.57 7.27 23.20
CA PRO A 148 9.86 6.58 23.25
C PRO A 148 10.80 6.94 22.11
N GLU A 149 10.24 7.33 20.97
CA GLU A 149 11.00 7.67 19.76
C GLU A 149 11.48 9.13 19.73
N CYS A 150 10.88 9.98 20.54
CA CYS A 150 11.18 11.40 20.59
C CYS A 150 12.09 11.77 21.77
N ARG A 151 11.62 11.60 23.00
CA ARG A 151 12.34 11.93 24.25
C ARG A 151 12.95 13.33 24.31
N ARG A 152 12.48 14.26 23.45
CA ARG A 152 12.97 15.64 23.41
C ARG A 152 12.36 16.49 24.51
N GLU A 153 13.00 17.61 24.80
CA GLU A 153 12.49 18.61 25.72
C GLU A 153 11.16 19.16 25.19
N VAL A 154 10.22 19.39 26.11
CA VAL A 154 8.94 20.04 25.82
C VAL A 154 8.95 21.48 26.34
N LYS A 155 8.17 22.34 25.69
CA LYS A 155 8.04 23.76 26.08
C LYS A 155 6.62 24.00 26.56
N TRP A 156 6.48 24.81 27.59
CA TRP A 156 5.17 25.29 28.01
C TRP A 156 4.68 26.31 27.00
N LEU A 157 3.52 26.06 26.40
CA LEU A 157 2.84 27.01 25.51
C LEU A 157 1.46 27.35 26.07
N SER A 158 1.03 28.57 25.85
CA SER A 158 -0.33 29.06 26.11
C SER A 158 -0.76 29.83 24.89
N GLU A 159 -1.76 29.32 24.17
CA GLU A 159 -2.22 29.88 22.91
C GLU A 159 -3.76 29.92 22.87
N ASP A 160 -4.32 30.94 22.21
CA ASP A 160 -5.75 30.96 21.87
C ASP A 160 -5.94 30.14 20.61
N ASP A 161 -6.61 29.00 20.75
CA ASP A 161 -6.77 28.00 19.71
C ASP A 161 -8.24 27.71 19.40
N TRP A 162 -8.49 27.09 18.28
CA TRP A 162 -9.76 26.41 18.01
C TRP A 162 -9.67 24.95 18.38
N PHE A 163 -10.74 24.46 19.02
CA PHE A 163 -10.85 23.07 19.49
C PHE A 163 -11.91 22.33 18.69
N PHE A 164 -11.60 21.08 18.33
CA PHE A 164 -12.60 20.14 17.82
C PHE A 164 -13.16 19.32 18.99
N ARG A 165 -14.48 19.26 19.06
CA ARG A 165 -15.25 18.62 20.15
C ARG A 165 -15.22 17.09 20.07
N LEU A 166 -14.02 16.52 20.09
CA LEU A 166 -13.78 15.08 19.91
C LEU A 166 -14.45 14.25 21.01
N SER A 167 -14.51 14.77 22.23
CA SER A 167 -15.16 14.10 23.38
C SER A 167 -16.63 13.77 23.11
N ALA A 168 -17.34 14.60 22.36
CA ALA A 168 -18.74 14.38 22.00
C ALA A 168 -18.98 13.13 21.13
N TYR A 169 -17.94 12.64 20.46
CA TYR A 169 -18.00 11.47 19.58
C TYR A 169 -17.63 10.16 20.27
N ASN A 170 -17.17 10.18 21.54
CA ASN A 170 -16.65 9.01 22.24
C ASN A 170 -17.62 7.82 22.24
N GLU A 171 -18.87 8.03 22.65
CA GLU A 171 -19.89 6.98 22.70
C GLU A 171 -20.26 6.43 21.31
N ARG A 172 -20.27 7.30 20.30
CA ARG A 172 -20.54 6.90 18.92
C ARG A 172 -19.40 6.05 18.38
N LEU A 173 -18.14 6.41 18.65
CA LEU A 173 -16.95 5.64 18.29
C LEU A 173 -16.95 4.27 18.96
N LEU A 174 -17.17 4.19 20.30
CA LEU A 174 -17.24 2.92 21.01
C LEU A 174 -18.30 1.99 20.42
N ARG A 175 -19.48 2.53 20.12
CA ARG A 175 -20.55 1.77 19.47
C ARG A 175 -20.12 1.26 18.11
N HIS A 176 -19.55 2.13 17.27
CA HIS A 176 -19.08 1.76 15.95
C HIS A 176 -18.04 0.63 15.98
N PHE A 177 -17.06 0.71 16.88
CA PHE A 177 -16.08 -0.36 17.07
C PHE A 177 -16.74 -1.69 17.46
N ARG A 178 -17.69 -1.68 18.40
CA ARG A 178 -18.38 -2.89 18.88
C ARG A 178 -19.28 -3.52 17.80
N GLU A 179 -19.96 -2.70 17.01
CA GLU A 179 -20.81 -3.16 15.92
C GLU A 179 -20.01 -3.66 14.71
N HIS A 180 -18.76 -3.18 14.54
CA HIS A 180 -17.90 -3.50 13.41
C HIS A 180 -16.51 -4.00 13.85
N PRO A 181 -16.40 -5.19 14.48
CA PRO A 181 -15.13 -5.67 15.07
C PRO A 181 -14.02 -5.93 14.04
N GLN A 182 -14.36 -6.00 12.74
CA GLN A 182 -13.41 -6.17 11.64
C GLN A 182 -13.04 -4.85 10.95
N TRP A 183 -13.59 -3.73 11.39
CA TRP A 183 -13.37 -2.42 10.81
C TRP A 183 -11.90 -1.97 10.91
N VAL A 184 -11.27 -2.24 12.05
CA VAL A 184 -9.84 -1.98 12.28
C VAL A 184 -9.07 -3.28 12.37
N ARG A 185 -8.02 -3.41 11.60
CA ARG A 185 -7.11 -4.56 11.61
C ARG A 185 -5.65 -4.12 11.72
N PRO A 186 -4.75 -4.92 12.31
CA PRO A 186 -4.99 -6.20 13.01
C PRO A 186 -5.69 -6.02 14.36
N GLN A 187 -6.16 -7.11 14.96
CA GLN A 187 -6.91 -7.12 16.22
C GLN A 187 -6.18 -6.40 17.38
N ARG A 188 -4.86 -6.45 17.40
CA ARG A 188 -4.06 -5.74 18.40
C ARG A 188 -4.31 -4.23 18.35
N VAL A 189 -4.34 -3.64 17.15
CA VAL A 189 -4.61 -2.19 16.97
C VAL A 189 -6.05 -1.87 17.35
N TYR A 190 -7.01 -2.70 16.97
CA TYR A 190 -8.40 -2.57 17.41
C TYR A 190 -8.51 -2.50 18.93
N ASN A 191 -7.91 -3.46 19.65
CA ASN A 191 -7.96 -3.52 21.12
C ASN A 191 -7.32 -2.29 21.77
N GLU A 192 -6.21 -1.79 21.22
CA GLU A 192 -5.55 -0.57 21.70
C GLU A 192 -6.47 0.66 21.55
N MET A 193 -7.13 0.80 20.41
CA MET A 193 -8.05 1.92 20.16
C MET A 193 -9.30 1.84 21.06
N VAL A 194 -9.85 0.65 21.27
CA VAL A 194 -10.96 0.46 22.22
C VAL A 194 -10.56 0.87 23.64
N ALA A 195 -9.36 0.49 24.11
CA ALA A 195 -8.87 0.89 25.41
C ALA A 195 -8.74 2.42 25.57
N ILE A 196 -8.31 3.13 24.50
CA ILE A 196 -8.28 4.59 24.49
C ILE A 196 -9.70 5.16 24.61
N LEU A 197 -10.65 4.63 23.85
CA LEU A 197 -12.04 5.09 23.89
C LEU A 197 -12.71 4.82 25.24
N GLU A 198 -12.42 3.69 25.88
CA GLU A 198 -12.92 3.35 27.23
C GLU A 198 -12.33 4.25 28.31
N SER A 199 -11.14 4.81 28.11
CA SER A 199 -10.56 5.81 29.03
C SER A 199 -11.19 7.20 28.89
N GLY A 200 -12.00 7.43 27.86
CA GLY A 200 -12.62 8.71 27.54
C GLY A 200 -11.72 9.58 26.65
N LEU A 201 -12.36 10.36 25.78
CA LEU A 201 -11.68 11.31 24.89
C LEU A 201 -11.80 12.74 25.43
N GLU A 202 -10.75 13.51 25.22
CA GLU A 202 -10.72 14.96 25.43
C GLU A 202 -10.83 15.68 24.08
N ASP A 203 -11.31 16.94 24.11
CA ASP A 203 -11.32 17.79 22.92
C ASP A 203 -9.89 18.13 22.52
N ILE A 204 -9.66 18.30 21.22
CA ILE A 204 -8.32 18.52 20.67
C ILE A 204 -8.19 19.91 20.05
N SER A 205 -7.07 20.59 20.30
CA SER A 205 -6.71 21.81 19.58
C SER A 205 -6.39 21.48 18.12
N ILE A 206 -7.03 22.22 17.20
CA ILE A 206 -6.91 22.03 15.75
C ILE A 206 -6.34 23.24 15.01
N THR A 207 -5.77 24.20 15.73
CA THR A 207 -5.04 25.33 15.16
C THR A 207 -3.70 25.53 15.87
N ARG A 208 -2.85 26.37 15.27
CA ARG A 208 -1.58 26.82 15.84
C ARG A 208 -1.41 28.29 15.52
N ALA A 209 -1.64 29.14 16.54
CA ALA A 209 -1.60 30.59 16.39
C ALA A 209 -0.21 31.14 16.05
N THR A 210 0.84 30.47 16.52
CA THR A 210 2.24 30.92 16.37
C THR A 210 2.94 30.36 15.14
N LEU A 211 2.32 29.45 14.38
CA LEU A 211 2.88 28.90 13.16
C LEU A 211 2.45 29.70 11.93
N SER A 212 3.37 29.82 10.98
CA SER A 212 3.13 30.53 9.70
C SER A 212 3.08 29.59 8.48
N TRP A 213 3.55 28.33 8.62
CA TRP A 213 3.54 27.36 7.53
C TRP A 213 2.46 26.31 7.73
N GLY A 214 1.40 26.40 6.97
CA GLY A 214 0.19 25.60 7.03
C GLY A 214 -0.97 26.31 6.35
N ILE A 215 -2.15 25.69 6.35
CA ILE A 215 -3.37 26.28 5.79
C ILE A 215 -3.89 27.37 6.73
N PRO A 216 -4.09 28.61 6.27
CA PRO A 216 -4.57 29.70 7.12
C PRO A 216 -5.97 29.41 7.70
N VAL A 217 -6.17 29.74 8.97
CA VAL A 217 -7.47 29.63 9.65
C VAL A 217 -8.48 30.63 9.04
N PRO A 218 -9.66 30.19 8.58
CA PRO A 218 -10.68 31.08 8.03
C PRO A 218 -11.19 32.13 9.04
N GLY A 219 -10.87 33.42 8.78
CA GLY A 219 -11.27 34.53 9.63
C GLY A 219 -10.59 34.58 11.01
N GLY A 220 -9.44 33.91 11.17
CA GLY A 220 -8.64 33.86 12.39
C GLY A 220 -7.16 34.11 12.13
N GLU A 221 -6.36 33.94 13.18
CA GLU A 221 -4.89 33.99 13.13
C GLU A 221 -4.31 32.58 13.12
N GLY A 222 -3.08 32.45 12.60
CA GLY A 222 -2.35 31.18 12.55
C GLY A 222 -2.82 30.22 11.47
N VAL A 223 -2.49 28.94 11.66
CA VAL A 223 -2.75 27.88 10.68
C VAL A 223 -3.51 26.71 11.30
N ILE A 224 -4.21 25.98 10.45
CA ILE A 224 -4.88 24.71 10.80
C ILE A 224 -3.81 23.68 11.16
N TYR A 225 -4.07 22.88 12.20
CA TYR A 225 -3.16 21.86 12.68
C TYR A 225 -2.92 20.76 11.63
N VAL A 226 -1.67 20.39 11.43
CA VAL A 226 -1.22 19.49 10.36
C VAL A 226 -1.99 18.17 10.30
N TRP A 227 -2.34 17.55 11.41
CA TRP A 227 -3.12 16.30 11.39
C TRP A 227 -4.58 16.50 10.99
N PHE A 228 -5.19 17.63 11.35
CA PHE A 228 -6.55 17.95 10.89
C PHE A 228 -6.55 18.22 9.38
N ASP A 229 -5.56 18.97 8.91
CA ASP A 229 -5.27 19.23 7.50
C ASP A 229 -5.05 17.91 6.74
N ALA A 230 -4.04 17.13 7.15
CA ALA A 230 -3.62 15.92 6.46
C ALA A 230 -4.75 14.88 6.32
N LEU A 231 -5.57 14.65 7.36
CA LEU A 231 -6.65 13.67 7.30
C LEU A 231 -7.70 13.97 6.23
N LEU A 232 -7.93 15.23 5.93
CA LEU A 232 -8.91 15.64 4.92
C LEU A 232 -8.49 15.30 3.48
N ASN A 233 -7.21 14.94 3.24
CA ASN A 233 -6.73 14.57 1.91
C ASN A 233 -7.60 13.51 1.24
N TYR A 234 -8.07 12.52 2.00
CA TYR A 234 -8.83 11.37 1.50
C TYR A 234 -10.14 11.73 0.81
N ILE A 235 -10.74 12.85 1.17
CA ILE A 235 -11.97 13.34 0.55
C ILE A 235 -11.72 14.52 -0.41
N THR A 236 -10.73 15.37 -0.11
CA THR A 236 -10.44 16.55 -0.93
C THR A 236 -9.83 16.16 -2.29
N ALA A 237 -8.98 15.11 -2.30
CA ALA A 237 -8.39 14.57 -3.51
C ALA A 237 -9.44 14.12 -4.52
N ILE A 238 -10.51 13.50 -4.06
CA ILE A 238 -11.61 13.01 -4.91
C ILE A 238 -12.74 14.03 -5.11
N GLY A 239 -12.61 15.25 -4.56
CA GLY A 239 -13.45 16.38 -4.92
C GLY A 239 -14.50 16.82 -3.91
N TRP A 240 -14.45 16.35 -2.66
CA TRP A 240 -15.26 16.93 -1.59
C TRP A 240 -14.93 18.43 -1.40
N GLY A 241 -15.96 19.24 -1.26
CA GLY A 241 -15.81 20.70 -1.11
C GLY A 241 -15.46 21.45 -2.40
N SER A 242 -15.37 20.76 -3.53
CA SER A 242 -15.08 21.36 -4.83
C SER A 242 -16.32 22.05 -5.44
N ASP A 243 -16.12 23.15 -6.13
CA ASP A 243 -17.15 23.80 -6.96
C ASP A 243 -17.28 23.15 -8.34
N ASP A 244 -16.31 22.34 -8.76
CA ASP A 244 -16.31 21.57 -9.99
C ASP A 244 -17.28 20.38 -9.92
N ALA A 245 -18.21 20.31 -10.87
CA ALA A 245 -19.25 19.26 -10.90
C ALA A 245 -18.68 17.86 -11.14
N GLU A 246 -17.64 17.72 -11.98
CA GLU A 246 -17.01 16.42 -12.27
C GLU A 246 -16.28 15.88 -11.05
N ARG A 247 -15.60 16.74 -10.31
CA ARG A 247 -14.94 16.37 -9.06
C ARG A 247 -15.94 15.98 -7.97
N ARG A 248 -17.06 16.70 -7.84
CA ARG A 248 -18.14 16.30 -6.91
C ARG A 248 -18.71 14.93 -7.27
N ALA A 249 -18.95 14.68 -8.56
CA ALA A 249 -19.43 13.37 -9.04
C ALA A 249 -18.42 12.26 -8.76
N LEU A 250 -17.10 12.54 -8.84
CA LEU A 250 -16.05 11.60 -8.44
C LEU A 250 -16.14 11.27 -6.96
N PHE A 251 -16.32 12.26 -6.09
CA PHE A 251 -16.51 12.06 -4.66
C PHE A 251 -17.73 11.17 -4.36
N GLU A 252 -18.88 11.49 -4.95
CA GLU A 252 -20.12 10.72 -4.75
C GLU A 252 -19.98 9.25 -5.20
N ARG A 253 -19.17 8.99 -6.24
CA ARG A 253 -18.93 7.65 -6.77
C ARG A 253 -17.94 6.84 -5.93
N LEU A 254 -16.91 7.48 -5.38
CA LEU A 254 -15.81 6.81 -4.68
C LEU A 254 -16.00 6.74 -3.17
N TRP A 255 -16.59 7.78 -2.54
CA TRP A 255 -16.72 7.80 -1.08
C TRP A 255 -17.91 6.94 -0.60
N PRO A 256 -17.83 6.22 0.53
CA PRO A 256 -16.66 6.08 1.40
C PRO A 256 -15.58 5.14 0.84
N ALA A 257 -14.32 5.40 1.21
CA ALA A 257 -13.20 4.55 0.86
C ALA A 257 -13.40 3.11 1.36
N ASP A 258 -13.00 2.13 0.55
CA ASP A 258 -13.07 0.72 0.96
C ASP A 258 -12.00 0.40 2.02
N VAL A 259 -10.78 0.96 1.84
CA VAL A 259 -9.67 0.70 2.75
C VAL A 259 -8.74 1.91 2.84
N HIS A 260 -8.46 2.32 4.07
CA HIS A 260 -7.28 3.11 4.39
C HIS A 260 -6.18 2.18 4.89
N LEU A 261 -5.10 2.03 4.14
CA LEU A 261 -3.87 1.38 4.62
C LEU A 261 -3.05 2.42 5.37
N ILE A 262 -2.57 2.08 6.57
CA ILE A 262 -1.84 3.04 7.43
C ILE A 262 -0.70 2.35 8.17
N GLY A 263 0.26 3.12 8.69
CA GLY A 263 1.18 2.66 9.72
C GLY A 263 0.47 2.56 11.08
N LYS A 264 0.83 1.57 11.90
CA LYS A 264 0.18 1.36 13.22
C LYS A 264 0.35 2.56 14.17
N GLU A 265 1.41 3.35 14.03
CA GLU A 265 1.72 4.54 14.84
C GLU A 265 0.72 5.68 14.64
N ILE A 266 0.01 5.71 13.50
CA ILE A 266 -0.99 6.73 13.17
C ILE A 266 -2.43 6.21 13.28
N ALA A 267 -2.62 5.03 13.87
CA ALA A 267 -3.94 4.41 14.00
C ALA A 267 -4.94 5.29 14.75
N ARG A 268 -4.53 5.97 15.82
CA ARG A 268 -5.40 6.88 16.59
C ARG A 268 -5.99 7.99 15.73
N PHE A 269 -5.21 8.56 14.83
CA PHE A 269 -5.66 9.61 13.92
C PHE A 269 -6.72 9.10 12.95
N HIS A 270 -6.53 7.92 12.39
CA HIS A 270 -7.38 7.35 11.35
C HIS A 270 -8.63 6.63 11.87
N THR A 271 -8.60 6.15 13.11
CA THR A 271 -9.72 5.35 13.66
C THR A 271 -10.52 6.06 14.75
N ILE A 272 -10.00 7.18 15.27
CA ILE A 272 -10.68 7.98 16.31
C ILE A 272 -10.97 9.39 15.77
N ILE A 273 -9.94 10.15 15.39
CA ILE A 273 -10.11 11.55 14.98
C ILE A 273 -10.81 11.64 13.63
N TRP A 274 -10.34 10.90 12.64
CA TRP A 274 -10.85 10.95 11.27
C TRP A 274 -12.36 10.63 11.15
N PRO A 275 -12.87 9.51 11.70
CA PRO A 275 -14.31 9.26 11.64
C PRO A 275 -15.13 10.29 12.41
N ALA A 276 -14.63 10.86 13.52
CA ALA A 276 -15.32 11.93 14.24
C ALA A 276 -15.43 13.20 13.36
N VAL A 277 -14.36 13.60 12.67
CA VAL A 277 -14.37 14.73 11.73
C VAL A 277 -15.35 14.47 10.59
N LEU A 278 -15.33 13.27 9.99
CA LEU A 278 -16.28 12.90 8.93
C LEU A 278 -17.72 12.99 9.39
N TRP A 279 -18.03 12.46 10.55
CA TRP A 279 -19.39 12.54 11.11
C TRP A 279 -19.82 13.98 11.42
N GLY A 280 -18.90 14.82 11.88
CA GLY A 280 -19.12 16.26 12.02
C GLY A 280 -19.44 16.91 10.67
N LEU A 281 -18.81 16.49 9.58
CA LEU A 281 -19.11 16.93 8.22
C LEU A 281 -20.39 16.29 7.63
N GLY A 282 -21.01 15.33 8.33
CA GLY A 282 -22.20 14.61 7.87
C GLY A 282 -21.89 13.50 6.87
N LEU A 283 -20.66 12.99 6.88
CA LEU A 283 -20.18 11.94 6.00
C LEU A 283 -20.02 10.61 6.75
N ASP A 284 -20.11 9.50 6.02
CA ASP A 284 -19.78 8.19 6.55
C ASP A 284 -18.27 8.03 6.69
N GLY A 285 -17.82 7.18 7.64
CA GLY A 285 -16.43 6.77 7.77
C GLY A 285 -15.99 5.79 6.66
N PRO A 286 -14.67 5.53 6.52
CA PRO A 286 -14.17 4.51 5.62
C PRO A 286 -14.69 3.13 6.04
N ARG A 287 -14.80 2.18 5.08
CA ARG A 287 -15.29 0.82 5.31
C ARG A 287 -14.31 -0.04 6.10
N GLY A 288 -13.03 0.28 6.05
CA GLY A 288 -11.98 -0.41 6.81
C GLY A 288 -10.71 0.42 6.95
N VAL A 289 -10.04 0.25 8.07
CA VAL A 289 -8.71 0.81 8.34
C VAL A 289 -7.78 -0.34 8.70
N ILE A 290 -6.71 -0.50 7.94
CA ILE A 290 -5.79 -1.63 8.11
C ILE A 290 -4.39 -1.10 8.34
N ALA A 291 -3.86 -1.41 9.53
CA ALA A 291 -2.54 -0.99 9.92
C ALA A 291 -1.49 -2.03 9.55
N ASN A 292 -0.46 -1.63 8.79
CA ASN A 292 0.68 -2.48 8.56
C ASN A 292 1.59 -2.56 9.79
N GLY A 293 2.33 -3.68 9.91
CA GLY A 293 3.39 -3.85 10.89
C GLY A 293 4.63 -3.04 10.55
N TRP A 294 5.54 -2.93 11.50
CA TRP A 294 6.83 -2.32 11.26
C TRP A 294 7.77 -3.27 10.53
N ILE A 295 8.54 -2.69 9.63
CA ILE A 295 9.72 -3.35 9.11
C ILE A 295 10.89 -2.94 10.01
N THR A 296 11.53 -3.92 10.64
CA THR A 296 12.74 -3.71 11.43
C THR A 296 13.97 -4.04 10.58
N PHE A 297 15.12 -3.52 10.94
CA PHE A 297 16.41 -3.84 10.33
C PHE A 297 17.36 -4.28 11.43
N ASN A 298 17.94 -5.49 11.30
CA ASN A 298 18.75 -6.11 12.35
C ASN A 298 18.04 -6.16 13.72
N GLU A 299 16.75 -6.52 13.71
CA GLU A 299 15.88 -6.57 14.89
C GLU A 299 15.60 -5.23 15.58
N GLU A 300 16.12 -4.13 15.03
CA GLU A 300 15.84 -2.78 15.50
C GLU A 300 14.87 -2.04 14.59
N LYS A 301 14.04 -1.18 15.18
CA LYS A 301 13.19 -0.27 14.39
C LYS A 301 14.08 0.67 13.59
N MET A 302 13.76 0.81 12.29
CA MET A 302 14.45 1.77 11.42
C MET A 302 14.24 3.19 11.92
N SER A 303 15.33 3.94 12.03
CA SER A 303 15.31 5.35 12.42
C SER A 303 16.39 6.13 11.68
N LYS A 304 16.01 7.29 11.12
CA LYS A 304 16.98 8.20 10.46
C LYS A 304 18.11 8.62 11.38
N SER A 305 17.83 8.81 12.68
CA SER A 305 18.83 9.18 13.68
C SER A 305 19.84 8.06 13.99
N LYS A 306 19.49 6.80 13.74
CA LYS A 306 20.36 5.64 13.92
C LYS A 306 21.12 5.25 12.65
N GLY A 307 20.79 5.82 11.51
CA GLY A 307 21.40 5.50 10.21
C GLY A 307 21.12 4.08 9.71
N ASN A 308 20.09 3.41 10.25
CA ASN A 308 19.69 2.04 9.90
C ASN A 308 18.44 2.00 8.97
N VAL A 309 18.24 3.03 8.18
CA VAL A 309 17.11 3.12 7.23
C VAL A 309 17.50 2.45 5.92
N VAL A 310 16.68 1.51 5.47
CA VAL A 310 16.87 0.81 4.19
C VAL A 310 16.35 1.71 3.05
N ASP A 311 17.25 2.07 2.12
CA ASP A 311 16.90 2.84 0.91
C ASP A 311 16.18 1.92 -0.08
N PRO A 312 14.92 2.22 -0.47
CA PRO A 312 14.15 1.38 -1.37
C PRO A 312 14.73 1.33 -2.80
N PHE A 313 15.48 2.35 -3.22
CA PHE A 313 16.09 2.38 -4.55
C PHE A 313 17.29 1.44 -4.65
N GLU A 314 18.16 1.41 -3.64
CA GLU A 314 19.29 0.48 -3.58
C GLU A 314 18.82 -0.97 -3.58
N VAL A 315 17.75 -1.26 -2.83
CA VAL A 315 17.15 -2.60 -2.78
C VAL A 315 16.53 -2.99 -4.14
N ALA A 316 15.83 -2.04 -4.80
CA ALA A 316 15.24 -2.27 -6.11
C ALA A 316 16.30 -2.48 -7.22
N GLU A 317 17.40 -1.73 -7.17
CA GLU A 317 18.53 -1.89 -8.11
C GLU A 317 19.17 -3.26 -7.95
N ARG A 318 19.40 -3.71 -6.72
CA ARG A 318 20.05 -5.00 -6.43
C ARG A 318 19.20 -6.21 -6.74
N PHE A 319 17.91 -6.20 -6.38
CA PHE A 319 17.04 -7.39 -6.43
C PHE A 319 15.95 -7.34 -7.50
N THR A 320 15.79 -6.26 -8.20
CA THR A 320 14.68 -5.84 -9.06
C THR A 320 13.41 -5.44 -8.28
N PRO A 321 12.66 -4.46 -8.79
CA PRO A 321 11.43 -3.99 -8.11
C PRO A 321 10.42 -5.11 -7.83
N ASP A 322 10.18 -5.98 -8.81
CA ASP A 322 9.21 -7.09 -8.68
C ASP A 322 9.60 -8.10 -7.61
N ALA A 323 10.89 -8.40 -7.46
CA ALA A 323 11.36 -9.30 -6.40
C ALA A 323 11.17 -8.68 -5.01
N VAL A 324 11.39 -7.36 -4.88
CA VAL A 324 11.14 -6.63 -3.63
C VAL A 324 9.65 -6.58 -3.32
N ARG A 325 8.79 -6.28 -4.30
CA ARG A 325 7.32 -6.31 -4.17
C ARG A 325 6.85 -7.68 -3.66
N TYR A 326 7.33 -8.75 -4.29
CA TYR A 326 7.04 -10.12 -3.87
C TYR A 326 7.50 -10.40 -2.43
N PHE A 327 8.75 -10.08 -2.11
CA PHE A 327 9.32 -10.30 -0.78
C PHE A 327 8.51 -9.60 0.31
N LEU A 328 8.24 -8.32 0.16
CA LEU A 328 7.54 -7.50 1.16
C LEU A 328 6.13 -8.04 1.47
N LEU A 329 5.44 -8.60 0.48
CA LEU A 329 4.09 -9.13 0.65
C LEU A 329 4.04 -10.63 1.00
N ARG A 330 5.17 -11.33 0.85
CA ARG A 330 5.27 -12.77 1.09
C ARG A 330 5.87 -13.13 2.45
N GLU A 331 6.77 -12.28 2.98
CA GLU A 331 7.59 -12.64 4.15
C GLU A 331 6.79 -12.74 5.43
N ALA A 332 5.85 -11.82 5.66
CA ALA A 332 4.98 -11.83 6.84
C ALA A 332 3.52 -11.56 6.48
N GLY A 333 2.60 -11.93 7.36
CA GLY A 333 1.21 -11.50 7.26
C GLY A 333 1.11 -9.98 7.42
N PHE A 334 0.30 -9.32 6.58
CA PHE A 334 0.11 -7.87 6.65
C PHE A 334 -0.42 -7.47 8.04
N GLY A 335 0.22 -6.49 8.67
CA GLY A 335 -0.05 -6.11 10.07
C GLY A 335 0.88 -6.72 11.11
N GLN A 336 1.69 -7.72 10.74
CA GLN A 336 2.75 -8.26 11.58
C GLN A 336 4.07 -7.53 11.36
N ASP A 337 4.84 -7.35 12.43
CA ASP A 337 6.20 -6.82 12.33
C ASP A 337 7.11 -7.91 11.75
N PHE A 338 8.06 -7.53 10.90
CA PHE A 338 9.07 -8.47 10.39
C PHE A 338 10.42 -7.78 10.20
N ASN A 339 11.47 -8.60 10.22
CA ASN A 339 12.84 -8.11 10.04
C ASN A 339 13.23 -8.17 8.57
N PHE A 340 13.59 -7.02 8.01
CA PHE A 340 14.19 -6.94 6.69
C PHE A 340 15.67 -7.30 6.78
N SER A 341 16.11 -8.22 5.94
CA SER A 341 17.52 -8.44 5.68
C SER A 341 17.72 -8.83 4.21
N GLU A 342 18.84 -8.42 3.64
CA GLU A 342 19.17 -8.76 2.26
C GLU A 342 19.26 -10.28 2.05
N ASP A 343 19.76 -11.02 3.05
CA ASP A 343 19.79 -12.47 3.02
C ASP A 343 18.38 -13.09 2.94
N ALA A 344 17.40 -12.49 3.61
CA ALA A 344 16.01 -12.96 3.52
C ALA A 344 15.44 -12.71 2.11
N VAL A 345 15.70 -11.52 1.53
CA VAL A 345 15.33 -11.22 0.14
C VAL A 345 15.99 -12.21 -0.82
N LEU A 346 17.30 -12.44 -0.67
CA LEU A 346 18.07 -13.34 -1.53
C LEU A 346 17.59 -14.79 -1.46
N ARG A 347 17.27 -15.28 -0.26
CA ARG A 347 16.68 -16.62 -0.09
C ARG A 347 15.36 -16.76 -0.86
N ARG A 348 14.44 -15.81 -0.71
CA ARG A 348 13.16 -15.81 -1.44
C ARG A 348 13.36 -15.67 -2.95
N TYR A 349 14.26 -14.76 -3.35
CA TYR A 349 14.61 -14.56 -4.75
C TYR A 349 15.07 -15.86 -5.42
N HIS A 350 15.99 -16.58 -4.78
CA HIS A 350 16.52 -17.82 -5.36
C HIS A 350 15.55 -18.98 -5.28
N ALA A 351 14.90 -19.19 -4.11
CA ALA A 351 14.01 -20.33 -3.92
C ALA A 351 12.71 -20.16 -4.72
N ASP A 352 11.94 -19.12 -4.41
CA ASP A 352 10.58 -18.98 -4.93
C ASP A 352 10.62 -18.46 -6.39
N LEU A 353 11.38 -17.39 -6.64
CA LEU A 353 11.35 -16.71 -7.93
C LEU A 353 12.29 -17.35 -8.97
N GLY A 354 13.52 -17.65 -8.60
CA GLY A 354 14.50 -18.23 -9.52
C GLY A 354 14.25 -19.71 -9.80
N ASN A 355 14.22 -20.52 -8.74
CA ASN A 355 14.15 -21.99 -8.88
C ASN A 355 12.73 -22.49 -9.18
N ASP A 356 11.69 -21.92 -8.52
CA ASP A 356 10.33 -22.41 -8.75
C ASP A 356 9.72 -21.79 -10.01
N LEU A 357 9.52 -20.46 -10.05
CA LEU A 357 8.78 -19.80 -11.14
C LEU A 357 9.64 -19.61 -12.40
N GLY A 358 10.84 -19.03 -12.26
CA GLY A 358 11.73 -18.72 -13.40
C GLY A 358 12.20 -19.98 -14.11
N ASN A 359 12.60 -21.02 -13.35
CA ASN A 359 13.00 -22.30 -13.91
C ASN A 359 11.83 -23.04 -14.56
N LEU A 360 10.62 -22.97 -13.99
CA LEU A 360 9.41 -23.53 -14.60
C LEU A 360 9.17 -22.95 -16.00
N LEU A 361 9.19 -21.62 -16.15
CA LEU A 361 9.05 -20.97 -17.43
C LEU A 361 10.14 -21.41 -18.42
N ASN A 362 11.42 -21.30 -18.03
CA ASN A 362 12.54 -21.62 -18.89
C ASN A 362 12.54 -23.09 -19.36
N ARG A 363 12.27 -24.05 -18.43
CA ARG A 363 12.14 -25.49 -18.76
C ARG A 363 10.99 -25.73 -19.75
N THR A 364 9.81 -25.14 -19.48
CA THR A 364 8.63 -25.32 -20.32
C THR A 364 8.88 -24.81 -21.73
N LEU A 365 9.36 -23.58 -21.90
CA LEU A 365 9.62 -23.01 -23.21
C LEU A 365 10.70 -23.80 -23.97
N THR A 366 11.76 -24.22 -23.30
CA THR A 366 12.78 -25.09 -23.91
C THR A 366 12.20 -26.41 -24.42
N MET A 367 11.27 -27.03 -23.65
CA MET A 367 10.62 -28.26 -24.08
C MET A 367 9.64 -28.03 -25.24
N VAL A 368 8.90 -26.92 -25.25
CA VAL A 368 8.02 -26.54 -26.37
C VAL A 368 8.84 -26.33 -27.64
N GLU A 369 9.95 -25.60 -27.59
CA GLU A 369 10.86 -25.44 -28.73
C GLU A 369 11.36 -26.79 -29.25
N LYS A 370 11.86 -27.63 -28.34
CA LYS A 370 12.50 -28.90 -28.70
C LYS A 370 11.52 -29.98 -29.16
N TYR A 371 10.33 -30.05 -28.57
CA TYR A 371 9.39 -31.17 -28.76
C TYR A 371 8.19 -30.82 -29.62
N CYS A 372 7.79 -29.53 -29.67
CA CYS A 372 6.62 -29.03 -30.37
C CYS A 372 6.95 -28.01 -31.48
N GLY A 373 8.23 -27.87 -31.85
CA GLY A 373 8.66 -26.91 -32.88
C GLY A 373 8.41 -25.44 -32.54
N GLY A 374 8.39 -25.11 -31.25
CA GLY A 374 8.15 -23.75 -30.76
C GLY A 374 6.67 -23.35 -30.72
N SER A 375 5.74 -24.23 -31.08
CA SER A 375 4.31 -23.94 -31.12
C SER A 375 3.57 -24.64 -30.00
N VAL A 376 2.64 -23.94 -29.37
CA VAL A 376 1.76 -24.49 -28.33
C VAL A 376 0.84 -25.54 -28.93
N PRO A 377 0.72 -26.75 -28.33
CA PRO A 377 -0.18 -27.80 -28.80
C PRO A 377 -1.67 -27.45 -28.62
N ALA A 378 -2.53 -28.30 -29.18
CA ALA A 378 -3.98 -28.17 -29.05
C ALA A 378 -4.45 -28.15 -27.60
N PRO A 379 -5.50 -27.35 -27.26
CA PRO A 379 -6.07 -27.25 -25.93
C PRO A 379 -6.52 -28.60 -25.36
N VAL A 380 -6.22 -28.81 -24.08
CA VAL A 380 -6.73 -29.90 -23.26
C VAL A 380 -7.24 -29.37 -21.92
N ASP A 381 -7.94 -30.19 -21.16
CA ASP A 381 -8.44 -29.86 -19.83
C ASP A 381 -7.33 -29.58 -18.79
N ALA A 382 -7.73 -29.01 -17.65
CA ALA A 382 -6.82 -28.69 -16.53
C ALA A 382 -6.60 -29.88 -15.56
N ALA A 383 -6.85 -31.12 -16.00
CA ALA A 383 -6.83 -32.29 -15.10
C ALA A 383 -5.61 -32.31 -14.18
N GLY A 384 -5.84 -32.42 -12.89
CA GLY A 384 -4.80 -32.48 -11.84
C GLY A 384 -4.20 -31.12 -11.42
N LEU A 385 -4.62 -30.00 -12.02
CA LEU A 385 -4.14 -28.66 -11.65
C LEU A 385 -5.12 -27.92 -10.71
N PRO A 386 -4.65 -27.18 -9.70
CA PRO A 386 -5.48 -26.50 -8.70
C PRO A 386 -6.03 -25.16 -9.21
N VAL A 387 -6.66 -25.13 -10.41
CA VAL A 387 -7.18 -23.89 -11.00
C VAL A 387 -8.62 -23.57 -10.57
N ALA A 388 -9.36 -24.56 -10.10
CA ALA A 388 -10.74 -24.36 -9.64
C ALA A 388 -10.78 -23.37 -8.48
N ALA A 389 -11.60 -22.32 -8.61
CA ALA A 389 -11.76 -21.24 -7.62
C ALA A 389 -10.47 -20.51 -7.21
N LEU A 390 -9.33 -20.74 -7.86
CA LEU A 390 -8.06 -20.06 -7.52
C LEU A 390 -8.19 -18.54 -7.66
N ALA A 391 -8.73 -18.07 -8.78
CA ALA A 391 -8.98 -16.65 -9.00
C ALA A 391 -9.89 -16.03 -7.93
N THR A 392 -10.95 -16.74 -7.52
CA THR A 392 -11.87 -16.29 -6.46
C THR A 392 -11.15 -16.16 -5.12
N ARG A 393 -10.38 -17.19 -4.72
CA ARG A 393 -9.63 -17.15 -3.45
C ARG A 393 -8.63 -15.99 -3.41
N VAL A 394 -7.91 -15.74 -4.50
CA VAL A 394 -6.99 -14.59 -4.59
C VAL A 394 -7.75 -13.25 -4.56
N ALA A 395 -8.88 -13.15 -5.28
CA ALA A 395 -9.72 -11.95 -5.33
C ALA A 395 -10.36 -11.62 -3.96
N GLU A 396 -10.62 -12.62 -3.13
CA GLU A 396 -11.14 -12.44 -1.76
C GLU A 396 -10.03 -12.12 -0.75
N ALA A 397 -8.87 -12.77 -0.87
CA ALA A 397 -7.77 -12.60 0.06
C ALA A 397 -7.13 -11.19 -0.02
N VAL A 398 -6.90 -10.67 -1.24
CA VAL A 398 -6.18 -9.40 -1.42
C VAL A 398 -6.89 -8.19 -0.79
N PRO A 399 -8.19 -7.93 -1.00
CA PRO A 399 -8.89 -6.84 -0.31
C PRO A 399 -8.96 -7.01 1.21
N ALA A 400 -8.79 -8.23 1.69
CA ALA A 400 -8.66 -8.54 3.12
C ALA A 400 -7.23 -8.36 3.65
N CYS A 401 -6.27 -7.86 2.84
CA CYS A 401 -4.83 -7.81 3.13
C CYS A 401 -4.17 -9.17 3.38
N GLY A 402 -4.77 -10.25 2.93
CA GLY A 402 -4.20 -11.60 2.90
C GLY A 402 -3.24 -11.80 1.73
N PHE A 403 -2.29 -10.88 1.53
CA PHE A 403 -1.34 -10.93 0.39
C PHE A 403 -0.50 -12.20 0.40
N ARG A 404 0.00 -12.58 1.59
CA ARG A 404 0.76 -13.80 1.79
C ARG A 404 -0.07 -15.03 1.41
N ASP A 405 -1.30 -15.10 1.90
CA ASP A 405 -2.20 -16.22 1.64
C ASP A 405 -2.55 -16.28 0.13
N ALA A 406 -2.80 -15.14 -0.50
CA ALA A 406 -3.01 -15.07 -1.95
C ALA A 406 -1.82 -15.59 -2.74
N LEU A 407 -0.59 -15.22 -2.36
CA LEU A 407 0.63 -15.72 -2.98
C LEU A 407 0.82 -17.22 -2.72
N GLU A 408 0.49 -17.73 -1.52
CA GLU A 408 0.54 -19.17 -1.21
C GLU A 408 -0.44 -19.96 -2.08
N GLU A 409 -1.65 -19.46 -2.29
CA GLU A 409 -2.61 -20.07 -3.21
C GLU A 409 -2.09 -20.11 -4.66
N ILE A 410 -1.49 -19.02 -5.14
CA ILE A 410 -0.90 -19.00 -6.48
C ILE A 410 0.28 -19.98 -6.58
N TRP A 411 1.11 -20.10 -5.53
CA TRP A 411 2.25 -21.02 -5.50
C TRP A 411 1.85 -22.50 -5.52
N GLN A 412 0.61 -22.85 -5.11
CA GLN A 412 0.10 -24.21 -5.32
C GLN A 412 0.06 -24.57 -6.81
N LEU A 413 -0.28 -23.61 -7.69
CA LEU A 413 -0.26 -23.84 -9.14
C LEU A 413 1.19 -23.95 -9.66
N VAL A 414 2.12 -23.11 -9.18
CA VAL A 414 3.55 -23.22 -9.52
C VAL A 414 4.08 -24.60 -9.17
N THR A 415 3.81 -25.07 -7.94
CA THR A 415 4.23 -26.38 -7.45
C THR A 415 3.61 -27.51 -8.27
N ALA A 416 2.31 -27.45 -8.58
CA ALA A 416 1.63 -28.46 -9.38
C ALA A 416 2.19 -28.56 -10.81
N LEU A 417 2.56 -27.44 -11.43
CA LEU A 417 3.17 -27.44 -12.76
C LEU A 417 4.61 -28.00 -12.76
N ASN A 418 5.42 -27.67 -11.75
CA ASN A 418 6.73 -28.30 -11.59
C ASN A 418 6.60 -29.82 -11.38
N LYS A 419 5.66 -30.25 -10.52
CA LYS A 419 5.37 -31.67 -10.29
C LYS A 419 4.90 -32.37 -11.56
N LEU A 420 4.07 -31.71 -12.38
CA LEU A 420 3.62 -32.25 -13.67
C LEU A 420 4.81 -32.58 -14.60
N ILE A 421 5.84 -31.72 -14.66
CA ILE A 421 7.05 -32.01 -15.44
C ILE A 421 7.78 -33.25 -14.91
N ASP A 422 7.95 -33.33 -13.60
CA ASP A 422 8.74 -34.40 -12.97
C ASP A 422 8.04 -35.77 -13.03
N GLU A 423 6.70 -35.81 -12.93
CA GLU A 423 5.89 -37.02 -13.03
C GLU A 423 5.69 -37.49 -14.47
N SER A 424 5.36 -36.58 -15.39
CA SER A 424 5.09 -36.90 -16.80
C SER A 424 6.35 -37.23 -17.58
N LYS A 425 7.52 -36.72 -17.13
CA LYS A 425 8.81 -36.90 -17.81
C LYS A 425 8.73 -36.71 -19.31
N PRO A 426 8.43 -35.48 -19.82
CA PRO A 426 8.17 -35.21 -21.22
C PRO A 426 9.24 -35.75 -22.18
N TRP A 427 10.49 -35.79 -21.74
CA TRP A 427 11.61 -36.39 -22.48
C TRP A 427 11.45 -37.89 -22.72
N GLU A 428 10.83 -38.62 -21.76
CA GLU A 428 10.55 -40.06 -21.94
C GLU A 428 9.31 -40.28 -22.84
N LEU A 429 8.26 -39.43 -22.72
CA LEU A 429 7.10 -39.47 -23.62
C LEU A 429 7.56 -39.27 -25.08
N ARG A 430 8.49 -38.34 -25.32
CA ARG A 430 9.08 -38.10 -26.65
C ARG A 430 9.81 -39.34 -27.17
N LYS A 431 10.66 -40.00 -26.33
CA LYS A 431 11.39 -41.19 -26.73
C LYS A 431 10.48 -42.37 -27.08
N ARG A 432 9.36 -42.51 -26.35
CA ARG A 432 8.38 -43.58 -26.57
C ARG A 432 7.38 -43.27 -27.71
N GLY A 433 7.45 -42.11 -28.30
CA GLY A 433 6.52 -41.69 -29.36
C GLY A 433 5.08 -41.40 -28.87
N GLU A 434 4.90 -41.19 -27.57
CA GLU A 434 3.61 -40.91 -26.94
C GLU A 434 3.19 -39.41 -27.18
N THR A 435 2.98 -39.05 -28.45
CA THR A 435 2.78 -37.67 -28.90
C THR A 435 1.55 -37.02 -28.24
N ALA A 436 0.44 -37.75 -28.09
CA ALA A 436 -0.77 -37.20 -27.49
C ALA A 436 -0.55 -36.83 -26.00
N ALA A 437 0.10 -37.70 -25.23
CA ALA A 437 0.41 -37.44 -23.81
C ALA A 437 1.42 -36.29 -23.66
N LEU A 438 2.43 -36.23 -24.53
CA LEU A 438 3.41 -35.15 -24.60
C LEU A 438 2.73 -33.81 -24.89
N ASN A 439 1.90 -33.72 -25.92
CA ASN A 439 1.19 -32.52 -26.30
C ASN A 439 0.25 -32.04 -25.18
N ALA A 440 -0.47 -32.97 -24.52
CA ALA A 440 -1.32 -32.64 -23.38
C ALA A 440 -0.53 -32.05 -22.19
N CYS A 441 0.65 -32.64 -21.90
CA CYS A 441 1.53 -32.11 -20.86
C CYS A 441 2.04 -30.70 -21.23
N MET A 442 2.54 -30.51 -22.45
CA MET A 442 3.05 -29.20 -22.91
C MET A 442 1.97 -28.14 -22.91
N TYR A 443 0.75 -28.45 -23.35
CA TYR A 443 -0.36 -27.49 -23.29
C TYR A 443 -0.67 -27.08 -21.85
N ARG A 444 -0.82 -28.03 -20.91
CA ARG A 444 -1.10 -27.71 -19.51
C ARG A 444 -0.03 -26.85 -18.87
N LEU A 445 1.24 -27.07 -19.21
CA LEU A 445 2.33 -26.22 -18.73
C LEU A 445 2.23 -24.79 -19.28
N CYS A 446 2.02 -24.63 -20.58
CA CYS A 446 1.90 -23.31 -21.21
C CYS A 446 0.68 -22.53 -20.71
N GLU A 447 -0.48 -23.18 -20.65
CA GLU A 447 -1.71 -22.56 -20.16
C GLU A 447 -1.63 -22.24 -18.67
N GLY A 448 -1.03 -23.11 -17.87
CA GLY A 448 -0.76 -22.84 -16.45
C GLY A 448 0.15 -21.63 -16.25
N LEU A 449 1.19 -21.47 -17.07
CA LEU A 449 2.07 -20.31 -17.07
C LEU A 449 1.33 -19.02 -17.49
N ARG A 450 0.41 -19.11 -18.46
CA ARG A 450 -0.47 -17.99 -18.81
C ARG A 450 -1.35 -17.56 -17.62
N TRP A 451 -1.93 -18.51 -16.89
CA TRP A 451 -2.69 -18.22 -15.67
C TRP A 451 -1.81 -17.56 -14.59
N LEU A 452 -0.59 -18.09 -14.38
CA LEU A 452 0.35 -17.50 -13.44
C LEU A 452 0.73 -16.07 -13.83
N ALA A 453 0.92 -15.78 -15.13
CA ALA A 453 1.20 -14.43 -15.59
C ALA A 453 0.08 -13.45 -15.24
N VAL A 454 -1.19 -13.85 -15.39
CA VAL A 454 -2.35 -13.02 -15.04
C VAL A 454 -2.49 -12.83 -13.52
N LEU A 455 -2.42 -13.92 -12.73
CA LEU A 455 -2.60 -13.88 -11.28
C LEU A 455 -1.48 -13.16 -10.54
N LEU A 456 -0.24 -13.26 -11.01
CA LEU A 456 0.93 -12.62 -10.42
C LEU A 456 1.14 -11.19 -10.91
N HIS A 457 0.47 -10.76 -11.98
CA HIS A 457 0.66 -9.42 -12.54
C HIS A 457 0.41 -8.28 -11.53
N PRO A 458 -0.59 -8.32 -10.64
CA PRO A 458 -0.74 -7.32 -9.60
C PRO A 458 0.48 -7.22 -8.65
N PHE A 459 1.15 -8.34 -8.39
CA PHE A 459 2.30 -8.44 -7.49
C PHE A 459 3.64 -8.11 -8.17
N MET A 460 3.82 -8.57 -9.41
CA MET A 460 5.07 -8.49 -10.18
C MET A 460 4.82 -8.03 -11.62
N PRO A 461 4.44 -6.76 -11.84
CA PRO A 461 3.95 -6.29 -13.14
C PRO A 461 4.97 -6.41 -14.28
N VAL A 462 6.25 -6.14 -14.02
CA VAL A 462 7.30 -6.16 -15.06
C VAL A 462 7.64 -7.59 -15.47
N LYS A 463 7.88 -8.47 -14.49
CA LYS A 463 8.30 -9.85 -14.77
C LYS A 463 7.19 -10.70 -15.38
N THR A 464 5.95 -10.44 -15.00
CA THR A 464 4.80 -11.14 -15.61
C THR A 464 4.48 -10.63 -17.03
N ALA A 465 4.71 -9.35 -17.31
CA ALA A 465 4.65 -8.84 -18.69
C ALA A 465 5.71 -9.50 -19.58
N GLU A 466 6.93 -9.70 -19.07
CA GLU A 466 7.98 -10.44 -19.78
C GLU A 466 7.61 -11.93 -19.95
N MET A 467 7.03 -12.55 -18.92
CA MET A 467 6.52 -13.93 -19.00
C MET A 467 5.42 -14.06 -20.07
N TRP A 468 4.51 -13.09 -20.15
CA TRP A 468 3.47 -13.01 -21.17
C TRP A 468 4.06 -12.95 -22.59
N ARG A 469 5.04 -12.08 -22.77
CA ARG A 469 5.77 -11.93 -24.04
C ARG A 469 6.50 -13.21 -24.44
N GLN A 470 7.14 -13.90 -23.50
CA GLN A 470 7.85 -15.16 -23.77
C GLN A 470 6.91 -16.30 -24.14
N LEU A 471 5.67 -16.28 -23.63
CA LEU A 471 4.61 -17.20 -24.05
C LEU A 471 4.07 -16.92 -25.47
N GLY A 472 4.57 -15.87 -26.13
CA GLY A 472 4.15 -15.49 -27.48
C GLY A 472 2.81 -14.73 -27.53
N LEU A 473 2.36 -14.19 -26.40
CA LEU A 473 1.11 -13.45 -26.27
C LEU A 473 1.32 -11.95 -26.51
N ASP A 474 0.38 -11.34 -27.21
CA ASP A 474 0.36 -9.89 -27.42
C ASP A 474 -0.41 -9.17 -26.31
N GLY A 475 -0.18 -7.86 -26.15
CA GLY A 475 -0.83 -7.03 -25.14
C GLY A 475 -0.24 -7.24 -23.74
N SER A 476 -1.10 -7.29 -22.72
CA SER A 476 -0.71 -7.31 -21.31
C SER A 476 -1.45 -8.41 -20.54
N PRO A 477 -0.86 -9.01 -19.49
CA PRO A 477 -1.56 -9.88 -18.55
C PRO A 477 -2.56 -9.12 -17.64
N SER A 478 -2.53 -7.78 -17.63
CA SER A 478 -3.51 -6.95 -16.92
C SER A 478 -4.85 -6.96 -17.65
N GLN A 479 -5.66 -7.98 -17.35
CA GLN A 479 -6.95 -8.20 -18.02
C GLN A 479 -8.05 -8.53 -16.99
N PRO A 480 -9.34 -8.33 -17.33
CA PRO A 480 -10.44 -8.80 -16.49
C PRO A 480 -10.36 -10.32 -16.25
N TRP A 481 -10.35 -10.72 -14.97
CA TRP A 481 -10.10 -12.12 -14.58
C TRP A 481 -11.19 -13.08 -15.00
N ASP A 482 -12.43 -12.63 -15.10
CA ASP A 482 -13.57 -13.44 -15.57
C ASP A 482 -13.41 -13.91 -17.01
N ALA A 483 -12.71 -13.15 -17.83
CA ALA A 483 -12.36 -13.52 -19.21
C ALA A 483 -10.98 -14.20 -19.28
N ALA A 484 -9.96 -13.60 -18.65
CA ALA A 484 -8.57 -14.05 -18.77
C ALA A 484 -8.30 -15.40 -18.08
N LEU A 485 -8.98 -15.71 -16.97
CA LEU A 485 -8.76 -16.92 -16.18
C LEU A 485 -9.79 -18.02 -16.52
N ARG A 486 -10.13 -18.13 -17.80
CA ARG A 486 -10.79 -19.31 -18.37
C ARG A 486 -9.74 -20.24 -18.91
N TRP A 487 -9.80 -21.50 -18.49
CA TRP A 487 -8.87 -22.53 -18.99
C TRP A 487 -9.13 -22.78 -20.48
N GLY A 488 -8.06 -22.91 -21.26
CA GLY A 488 -8.17 -23.04 -22.71
C GLY A 488 -7.98 -21.71 -23.45
N GLY A 489 -7.56 -20.64 -22.77
CA GLY A 489 -7.35 -19.32 -23.35
C GLY A 489 -6.11 -19.17 -24.23
N LEU A 490 -5.13 -20.09 -24.11
CA LEU A 490 -3.95 -20.11 -24.96
C LEU A 490 -4.24 -20.87 -26.25
N ALA A 491 -4.17 -20.18 -27.38
CA ALA A 491 -4.53 -20.76 -28.68
C ALA A 491 -3.48 -21.78 -29.16
N GLU A 492 -3.97 -22.85 -29.81
CA GLU A 492 -3.10 -23.76 -30.56
C GLU A 492 -2.26 -23.01 -31.61
N GLY A 493 -1.01 -23.39 -31.76
CA GLY A 493 -0.10 -22.77 -32.74
C GLY A 493 0.52 -21.45 -32.25
N THR A 494 0.16 -20.94 -31.08
CA THR A 494 0.88 -19.78 -30.49
C THR A 494 2.35 -20.07 -30.43
N HIS A 495 3.19 -19.19 -31.00
CA HIS A 495 4.63 -19.41 -31.09
C HIS A 495 5.35 -18.79 -29.88
N VAL A 496 5.96 -19.63 -29.06
CA VAL A 496 6.72 -19.15 -27.90
C VAL A 496 7.97 -18.40 -28.30
N ARG A 497 8.39 -17.42 -27.50
CA ARG A 497 9.52 -16.53 -27.75
C ARG A 497 10.47 -16.58 -26.55
N LYS A 498 11.19 -17.67 -26.39
CA LYS A 498 12.10 -17.81 -25.25
C LYS A 498 13.07 -16.61 -25.18
N GLY A 499 13.14 -16.00 -24.01
CA GLY A 499 14.02 -14.87 -23.72
C GLY A 499 15.02 -15.20 -22.61
N GLU A 500 15.60 -14.15 -22.04
CA GLU A 500 16.45 -14.25 -20.88
C GLU A 500 15.68 -14.79 -19.65
N PRO A 501 16.39 -15.43 -18.69
CA PRO A 501 15.75 -15.86 -17.44
C PRO A 501 15.04 -14.72 -16.73
N LEU A 502 13.81 -14.95 -16.26
CA LEU A 502 13.04 -13.92 -15.53
C LEU A 502 13.80 -13.42 -14.29
N PHE A 503 14.43 -14.34 -13.58
CA PHE A 503 15.18 -14.10 -12.35
C PHE A 503 16.57 -14.78 -12.49
N PRO A 504 17.56 -14.07 -13.06
CA PRO A 504 18.93 -14.58 -13.16
C PRO A 504 19.53 -14.78 -11.76
N ARG A 505 20.47 -15.71 -11.64
CA ARG A 505 21.14 -15.96 -10.37
C ARG A 505 21.94 -14.74 -9.94
N LEU A 506 21.68 -14.29 -8.70
CA LEU A 506 22.44 -13.21 -8.06
C LEU A 506 23.57 -13.81 -7.24
N GLU A 507 24.76 -13.20 -7.31
CA GLU A 507 25.90 -13.59 -6.48
C GLU A 507 25.69 -13.12 -5.03
N THR A 508 26.06 -13.95 -4.06
CA THR A 508 26.12 -13.55 -2.66
C THR A 508 27.33 -12.67 -2.42
N ALA A 509 27.18 -11.59 -1.67
CA ALA A 509 28.27 -10.68 -1.32
C ALA A 509 29.44 -11.36 -0.53
N LEU A 510 29.31 -12.65 -0.21
CA LEU A 510 30.29 -13.45 0.54
C LEU A 510 31.29 -14.22 -0.35
N GLU A 511 31.15 -14.21 -1.69
CA GLU A 511 32.09 -14.91 -2.59
C GLU A 511 33.21 -14.00 -3.13
N GLY A 512 33.33 -12.76 -2.66
CA GLY A 512 34.29 -11.76 -3.13
C GLY A 512 35.09 -11.02 -2.06
N ALA A 513 35.29 -11.58 -0.87
CA ALA A 513 36.14 -11.00 0.17
C ALA A 513 37.21 -11.99 0.65
#